data_6b08f0f4c8e1478b6ef56a23b1f1f606
#
_entry.id   6b08f0f4c8e1478b6ef56a23b1f1f606
#
_cell.length_a   1.000
_cell.length_b   1.000
_cell.length_c   1.000
_cell.angle_alpha   90.00
_cell.angle_beta   90.00
_cell.angle_gamma   90.00
#
_symmetry.space_group_name_H-M   'P 1'
#
loop_
_entity.id
_entity.type
_entity.pdbx_description
1 polymer ?
#
loop_
_entity_poly.entity_id
_entity_poly.type
_entity_poly.pdbx_seq_one_letter_code
_entity_poly.pdbx_strand_id
1 'polypeptide(L)'
;MKEFVQIIKGHYDDNGVVKAIDILNDKPLTADYMKTRPDIKQRVEKAINTKTYLATYQRGTRLGFKWITQEEQTNYMDGALNDKSPVEGTKVTKLVSDFKHATPPKDFFIDKLKWKFLVRNIEKGKNIMMTGPSGCGKTDATFKAANYLEREVHYFNLGATQDPRSTLIGNTHYNKDSGTYFSESLFVNAIQQENAVILLDELSRAHPEAWNILMTVLDPIQRYLRLDEKDDSPTIKVADGVSFIATANIGMEYTATRVIDRAILDRFSLIEMDVLSEDDEYTLLKGKFPTI
;
A
#
# COMPACT_ATOMS: atom_id res chain seq x y z
N MET A 1 -2.32 10.24 32.40
CA MET A 1 -0.84 10.12 32.38
C MET A 1 -0.25 11.43 31.87
N LYS A 2 0.94 11.87 32.31
CA LYS A 2 1.56 13.09 31.75
C LYS A 2 2.09 12.75 30.37
N GLU A 3 1.69 13.52 29.37
CA GLU A 3 2.15 13.34 28.00
C GLU A 3 3.61 13.80 27.88
N PHE A 4 4.49 12.92 27.42
CA PHE A 4 5.88 13.27 27.18
C PHE A 4 6.02 13.96 25.82
N VAL A 5 6.83 15.03 25.83
CA VAL A 5 7.15 15.80 24.61
C VAL A 5 8.39 15.21 23.92
N GLN A 6 9.31 14.66 24.70
CA GLN A 6 10.53 14.00 24.22
C GLN A 6 10.87 12.84 25.13
N ILE A 7 11.47 11.80 24.57
CA ILE A 7 12.15 10.72 25.30
C ILE A 7 13.57 10.62 24.75
N ILE A 8 14.53 11.03 25.57
CA ILE A 8 15.92 11.18 25.14
C ILE A 8 16.73 9.97 25.64
N LYS A 9 17.34 9.27 24.67
CA LYS A 9 18.32 8.21 24.89
C LYS A 9 19.73 8.78 24.68
N GLY A 10 20.56 8.73 25.67
CA GLY A 10 21.96 9.15 25.61
C GLY A 10 22.92 7.98 25.50
N HIS A 11 24.11 8.23 24.97
CA HIS A 11 25.28 7.35 25.02
C HIS A 11 26.55 8.18 24.94
N TYR A 12 27.70 7.59 25.32
CA TYR A 12 28.99 8.17 25.03
C TYR A 12 29.52 7.65 23.70
N ASP A 13 30.10 8.54 22.87
CA ASP A 13 30.82 8.11 21.68
C ASP A 13 32.24 7.59 22.05
N ASP A 14 33.00 7.14 21.06
CA ASP A 14 34.35 6.56 21.25
C ASP A 14 35.34 7.56 21.86
N ASN A 15 35.05 8.84 21.84
CA ASN A 15 35.85 9.91 22.43
C ASN A 15 35.33 10.36 23.82
N GLY A 16 34.34 9.67 24.37
CA GLY A 16 33.72 10.01 25.65
C GLY A 16 32.79 11.22 25.58
N VAL A 17 32.39 11.65 24.40
CA VAL A 17 31.48 12.79 24.22
C VAL A 17 30.02 12.31 24.28
N VAL A 18 29.20 13.01 25.05
CA VAL A 18 27.76 12.70 25.15
C VAL A 18 27.06 12.95 23.85
N LYS A 19 26.44 11.92 23.32
CA LYS A 19 25.50 11.94 22.19
C LYS A 19 24.12 11.58 22.70
N ALA A 20 23.09 12.11 22.07
CA ALA A 20 21.71 11.80 22.44
C ALA A 20 20.76 11.86 21.24
N ILE A 21 19.73 11.04 21.31
CA ILE A 21 18.64 11.01 20.34
C ILE A 21 17.31 11.11 21.08
N ASP A 22 16.40 11.90 20.56
CA ASP A 22 15.01 11.91 20.96
C ASP A 22 14.29 10.76 20.24
N ILE A 23 14.09 9.65 20.92
CA ILE A 23 13.50 8.44 20.37
C ILE A 23 11.98 8.55 20.15
N LEU A 24 11.33 9.55 20.77
CA LEU A 24 9.90 9.79 20.57
C LEU A 24 9.64 10.49 19.23
N ASN A 25 10.53 11.40 18.83
CA ASN A 25 10.41 12.19 17.61
C ASN A 25 11.42 11.77 16.52
N ASP A 26 12.23 10.75 16.79
CA ASP A 26 13.27 10.22 15.89
C ASP A 26 14.23 11.34 15.40
N LYS A 27 14.72 12.16 16.34
CA LYS A 27 15.61 13.29 16.02
C LYS A 27 16.86 13.28 16.91
N PRO A 28 18.07 13.37 16.30
CA PRO A 28 19.29 13.53 17.09
C PRO A 28 19.30 14.91 17.77
N LEU A 29 19.77 14.93 19.03
CA LEU A 29 20.07 16.20 19.70
C LEU A 29 21.45 16.66 19.24
N THR A 30 21.50 17.83 18.60
CA THR A 30 22.75 18.39 18.07
C THR A 30 23.71 18.79 19.19
N ALA A 31 25.02 18.72 18.92
CA ALA A 31 26.04 19.15 19.87
C ALA A 31 25.84 20.61 20.30
N ASP A 32 25.39 21.47 19.39
CA ASP A 32 25.14 22.88 19.70
C ASP A 32 23.91 23.05 20.60
N TYR A 33 22.86 22.26 20.42
CA TYR A 33 21.72 22.26 21.33
C TYR A 33 22.14 21.88 22.76
N MET A 34 22.99 20.88 22.91
CA MET A 34 23.47 20.46 24.23
C MET A 34 24.47 21.45 24.83
N LYS A 35 25.22 22.21 24.01
CA LYS A 35 26.08 23.31 24.52
C LYS A 35 25.25 24.48 25.03
N THR A 36 24.16 24.83 24.39
CA THR A 36 23.27 25.92 24.82
C THR A 36 22.37 25.53 25.99
N ARG A 37 22.25 24.24 26.30
CA ARG A 37 21.39 23.67 27.35
C ARG A 37 22.18 22.72 28.24
N PRO A 38 23.13 23.25 29.07
CA PRO A 38 23.95 22.43 29.94
C PRO A 38 23.13 21.64 31.00
N ASP A 39 21.96 22.15 31.38
CA ASP A 39 21.00 21.48 32.24
C ASP A 39 20.50 20.16 31.62
N ILE A 40 20.23 20.13 30.33
CA ILE A 40 19.82 18.92 29.61
C ILE A 40 20.99 17.96 29.48
N LYS A 41 22.16 18.46 29.11
CA LYS A 41 23.38 17.64 29.02
C LYS A 41 23.65 16.87 30.32
N GLN A 42 23.66 17.54 31.49
CA GLN A 42 23.84 16.89 32.77
C GLN A 42 22.79 15.83 33.09
N ARG A 43 21.54 16.10 32.70
CA ARG A 43 20.44 15.15 32.90
C ARG A 43 20.55 13.92 32.01
N VAL A 44 21.03 14.09 30.76
CA VAL A 44 21.31 13.00 29.83
C VAL A 44 22.49 12.14 30.37
N GLU A 45 23.58 12.78 30.83
CA GLU A 45 24.72 12.09 31.48
C GLU A 45 24.26 11.25 32.68
N LYS A 46 23.39 11.80 33.53
CA LYS A 46 22.78 11.05 34.63
C LYS A 46 21.96 9.88 34.13
N ALA A 47 21.16 10.06 33.05
CA ALA A 47 20.36 8.98 32.46
C ALA A 47 21.24 7.85 31.91
N ILE A 48 22.37 8.18 31.27
CA ILE A 48 23.33 7.19 30.78
C ILE A 48 23.90 6.37 31.99
N ASN A 49 24.35 7.06 33.01
CA ASN A 49 24.98 6.43 34.22
C ASN A 49 23.99 5.56 34.98
N THR A 50 22.70 5.89 34.97
CA THR A 50 21.65 5.14 35.67
C THR A 50 20.94 4.13 34.74
N LYS A 51 21.37 3.99 33.49
CA LYS A 51 20.72 3.14 32.44
C LYS A 51 19.21 3.44 32.28
N THR A 52 18.87 4.72 32.33
CA THR A 52 17.49 5.22 32.17
C THR A 52 17.37 6.14 30.95
N TYR A 53 16.16 6.57 30.63
CA TYR A 53 15.88 7.56 29.61
C TYR A 53 15.45 8.87 30.27
N LEU A 54 15.76 10.01 29.63
CA LEU A 54 15.30 11.31 30.12
C LEU A 54 13.99 11.67 29.35
N ALA A 55 12.87 11.60 30.04
CA ALA A 55 11.59 12.04 29.51
C ALA A 55 11.34 13.51 29.86
N THR A 56 10.85 14.30 28.90
CA THR A 56 10.42 15.68 29.10
C THR A 56 8.89 15.79 28.93
N TYR A 57 8.25 16.66 29.70
CA TYR A 57 6.81 16.92 29.59
C TYR A 57 6.51 18.40 29.85
N GLN A 58 5.38 18.87 29.31
CA GLN A 58 4.98 20.27 29.48
C GLN A 58 4.44 20.50 30.91
N ARG A 59 4.93 21.55 31.59
CA ARG A 59 4.46 22.01 32.90
C ARG A 59 4.18 23.50 32.85
N GLY A 60 2.99 23.89 32.39
CA GLY A 60 2.66 25.27 32.05
C GLY A 60 3.60 25.77 30.95
N THR A 61 4.30 26.88 31.17
CA THR A 61 5.28 27.45 30.22
C THR A 61 6.68 26.82 30.33
N ARG A 62 6.92 25.89 31.27
CA ARG A 62 8.21 25.28 31.52
C ARG A 62 8.21 23.79 31.17
N LEU A 63 9.41 23.26 30.83
CA LEU A 63 9.62 21.82 30.65
C LEU A 63 9.88 21.17 32.01
N GLY A 64 9.12 20.11 32.31
CA GLY A 64 9.39 19.19 33.39
C GLY A 64 10.23 18.00 32.90
N PHE A 65 10.95 17.35 33.82
CA PHE A 65 11.85 16.24 33.52
C PHE A 65 11.54 15.04 34.42
N LYS A 66 11.64 13.83 33.89
CA LYS A 66 11.55 12.56 34.62
C LYS A 66 12.55 11.58 34.03
N TRP A 67 13.22 10.79 34.85
CA TRP A 67 13.98 9.62 34.39
C TRP A 67 13.04 8.44 34.40
N ILE A 68 13.01 7.72 33.30
CA ILE A 68 12.14 6.54 33.10
C ILE A 68 13.01 5.32 32.79
N THR A 69 12.57 4.16 33.25
CA THR A 69 13.22 2.89 32.93
C THR A 69 12.94 2.48 31.49
N GLN A 70 13.66 1.46 31.01
CA GLN A 70 13.39 0.90 29.67
C GLN A 70 11.98 0.33 29.60
N GLU A 71 11.51 -0.30 30.67
CA GLU A 71 10.15 -0.83 30.74
C GLU A 71 9.10 0.29 30.70
N GLU A 72 9.27 1.36 31.48
CA GLU A 72 8.39 2.53 31.44
C GLU A 72 8.41 3.21 30.07
N GLN A 73 9.57 3.26 29.39
CA GLN A 73 9.70 3.80 28.04
C GLN A 73 8.95 2.94 27.03
N THR A 74 9.14 1.62 27.07
CA THR A 74 8.44 0.68 26.18
C THR A 74 6.93 0.78 26.40
N ASN A 75 6.49 0.70 27.65
CA ASN A 75 5.07 0.83 28.01
C ASN A 75 4.48 2.18 27.61
N TYR A 76 5.26 3.27 27.69
CA TYR A 76 4.81 4.59 27.23
C TYR A 76 4.73 4.65 25.70
N MET A 77 5.74 4.11 24.99
CA MET A 77 5.73 4.07 23.52
C MET A 77 4.59 3.19 23.02
N ASP A 78 4.37 2.04 23.65
CA ASP A 78 3.25 1.15 23.35
C ASP A 78 1.90 1.78 23.77
N GLY A 79 1.85 2.44 24.92
CA GLY A 79 0.69 3.17 25.41
C GLY A 79 0.43 4.46 24.64
N ALA A 80 1.45 5.20 24.23
CA ALA A 80 1.29 6.38 23.37
C ALA A 80 0.85 5.99 21.94
N LEU A 81 1.14 4.76 21.52
CA LEU A 81 0.54 4.15 20.33
C LEU A 81 -0.92 3.75 20.59
N ASN A 82 -1.27 3.38 21.85
CA ASN A 82 -2.63 2.96 22.23
C ASN A 82 -3.49 4.10 22.85
N ASP A 83 -2.89 5.14 23.47
CA ASP A 83 -3.58 6.24 24.20
C ASP A 83 -3.80 7.51 23.34
N LYS A 84 -3.43 7.48 22.07
CA LYS A 84 -4.19 8.25 21.10
C LYS A 84 -5.50 7.51 20.92
N SER A 85 -6.39 7.65 21.94
CA SER A 85 -7.80 7.31 21.75
C SER A 85 -8.19 7.90 20.42
N PRO A 86 -8.66 7.09 19.47
CA PRO A 86 -9.14 7.65 18.23
C PRO A 86 -10.19 8.66 18.65
N VAL A 87 -10.03 9.91 18.24
CA VAL A 87 -11.18 10.77 18.11
C VAL A 87 -12.11 9.95 17.23
N GLU A 88 -13.16 9.40 17.83
CA GLU A 88 -14.18 8.67 17.13
C GLU A 88 -14.54 9.50 15.90
N GLY A 89 -14.22 9.02 14.72
CA GLY A 89 -14.68 9.63 13.50
C GLY A 89 -13.68 9.85 12.37
N THR A 90 -12.41 9.50 12.46
CA THR A 90 -11.59 9.61 11.26
C THR A 90 -11.04 8.24 10.82
N LYS A 91 -11.59 7.73 9.69
CA LYS A 91 -11.04 6.60 8.91
C LYS A 91 -9.50 6.68 8.73
N VAL A 92 -8.92 7.87 8.87
CA VAL A 92 -7.49 8.16 8.67
C VAL A 92 -6.60 7.59 9.78
N THR A 93 -7.04 7.55 11.03
CA THR A 93 -6.18 7.09 12.15
C THR A 93 -6.04 5.57 12.17
N LYS A 94 -7.11 4.84 11.83
CA LYS A 94 -7.09 3.39 11.67
C LYS A 94 -6.19 2.99 10.49
N LEU A 95 -6.30 3.70 9.37
CA LEU A 95 -5.47 3.54 8.18
C LEU A 95 -3.96 3.64 8.45
N VAL A 96 -3.50 4.59 9.26
CA VAL A 96 -2.07 4.79 9.53
C VAL A 96 -1.50 3.68 10.42
N SER A 97 -2.28 3.15 11.37
CA SER A 97 -1.85 2.03 12.22
C SER A 97 -1.75 0.73 11.43
N ASP A 98 -2.74 0.45 10.58
CA ASP A 98 -2.84 -0.81 9.84
C ASP A 98 -1.71 -0.99 8.83
N PHE A 99 -1.27 0.11 8.18
CA PHE A 99 -0.12 0.05 7.25
C PHE A 99 1.24 -0.10 7.92
N LYS A 100 1.39 0.40 9.15
CA LYS A 100 2.66 0.30 9.88
C LYS A 100 3.03 -1.17 10.15
N HIS A 101 2.01 -2.03 10.26
CA HIS A 101 2.14 -3.44 10.61
C HIS A 101 1.83 -4.40 9.45
N ALA A 102 1.50 -3.89 8.24
CA ALA A 102 1.26 -4.74 7.08
C ALA A 102 2.51 -5.57 6.74
N THR A 103 2.44 -6.87 7.02
CA THR A 103 3.47 -7.84 6.68
C THR A 103 2.95 -8.79 5.62
N PRO A 104 3.78 -9.20 4.64
CA PRO A 104 3.36 -10.19 3.68
C PRO A 104 3.05 -11.53 4.37
N PRO A 105 2.16 -12.35 3.81
CA PRO A 105 1.93 -13.72 4.28
C PRO A 105 3.23 -14.53 4.30
N LYS A 106 3.32 -15.50 5.21
CA LYS A 106 4.55 -16.31 5.39
C LYS A 106 4.93 -17.16 4.17
N ASP A 107 3.95 -17.48 3.35
CA ASP A 107 4.06 -18.27 2.12
C ASP A 107 4.25 -17.40 0.87
N PHE A 108 4.53 -16.10 1.03
CA PHE A 108 4.69 -15.17 -0.07
C PHE A 108 5.92 -14.27 0.13
N PHE A 109 6.85 -14.34 -0.81
CA PHE A 109 8.09 -13.57 -0.78
C PHE A 109 7.94 -12.30 -1.62
N ILE A 110 7.96 -11.17 -0.97
CA ILE A 110 7.94 -9.83 -1.57
C ILE A 110 8.68 -8.87 -0.63
N ASP A 111 9.35 -7.89 -1.21
CA ASP A 111 9.95 -6.82 -0.40
C ASP A 111 8.90 -6.13 0.48
N LYS A 112 9.24 -5.90 1.75
CA LYS A 112 8.31 -5.34 2.75
C LYS A 112 7.77 -3.95 2.38
N LEU A 113 8.57 -3.13 1.68
CA LEU A 113 8.12 -1.80 1.24
C LEU A 113 7.18 -1.92 0.06
N LYS A 114 7.47 -2.81 -0.91
CA LYS A 114 6.60 -3.10 -2.04
C LYS A 114 5.25 -3.64 -1.55
N TRP A 115 5.26 -4.55 -0.56
CA TRP A 115 4.03 -5.05 0.07
C TRP A 115 3.20 -3.94 0.73
N LYS A 116 3.82 -3.13 1.58
CA LYS A 116 3.14 -2.00 2.23
C LYS A 116 2.60 -1.01 1.23
N PHE A 117 3.35 -0.73 0.16
CA PHE A 117 2.92 0.16 -0.89
C PHE A 117 1.70 -0.40 -1.64
N LEU A 118 1.71 -1.70 -1.97
CA LEU A 118 0.60 -2.41 -2.62
C LEU A 118 -0.67 -2.33 -1.75
N VAL A 119 -0.59 -2.82 -0.51
CA VAL A 119 -1.73 -2.82 0.43
C VAL A 119 -2.29 -1.43 0.64
N ARG A 120 -1.44 -0.42 0.87
CA ARG A 120 -1.86 0.97 1.05
C ARG A 120 -2.58 1.55 -0.16
N ASN A 121 -2.11 1.25 -1.37
CA ASN A 121 -2.75 1.78 -2.57
C ASN A 121 -4.09 1.11 -2.83
N ILE A 122 -4.20 -0.20 -2.62
CA ILE A 122 -5.48 -0.92 -2.69
C ILE A 122 -6.47 -0.31 -1.69
N GLU A 123 -6.08 -0.14 -0.45
CA GLU A 123 -6.93 0.45 0.60
C GLU A 123 -7.47 1.83 0.20
N LYS A 124 -6.66 2.64 -0.49
CA LYS A 124 -7.02 3.97 -0.96
C LYS A 124 -7.74 4.00 -2.31
N GLY A 125 -8.10 2.86 -2.87
CA GLY A 125 -8.73 2.80 -4.19
C GLY A 125 -7.86 3.37 -5.32
N LYS A 126 -6.52 3.24 -5.21
CA LYS A 126 -5.58 3.73 -6.24
C LYS A 126 -5.32 2.67 -7.29
N ASN A 127 -4.99 3.12 -8.50
CA ASN A 127 -4.59 2.22 -9.57
C ASN A 127 -3.10 1.87 -9.43
N ILE A 128 -2.77 0.60 -9.61
CA ILE A 128 -1.41 0.06 -9.47
C ILE A 128 -1.09 -0.75 -10.71
N MET A 129 0.08 -0.53 -11.30
CA MET A 129 0.63 -1.41 -12.32
C MET A 129 1.82 -2.17 -11.76
N MET A 130 1.74 -3.49 -11.76
CA MET A 130 2.84 -4.37 -11.40
C MET A 130 3.57 -4.81 -12.66
N THR A 131 4.85 -4.49 -12.73
CA THR A 131 5.72 -4.82 -13.85
C THR A 131 6.79 -5.82 -13.41
N GLY A 132 7.31 -6.62 -14.32
CA GLY A 132 8.38 -7.57 -14.03
C GLY A 132 8.30 -8.83 -14.87
N PRO A 133 9.25 -9.75 -14.71
CA PRO A 133 9.33 -10.99 -15.47
C PRO A 133 8.09 -11.87 -15.32
N SER A 134 7.88 -12.78 -16.26
CA SER A 134 6.85 -13.80 -16.14
C SER A 134 7.17 -14.71 -14.94
N GLY A 135 6.14 -15.07 -14.16
CA GLY A 135 6.32 -15.95 -13.00
C GLY A 135 6.81 -15.29 -11.72
N CYS A 136 7.12 -13.97 -11.70
CA CYS A 136 7.56 -13.29 -10.47
C CYS A 136 6.46 -13.02 -9.43
N GLY A 137 5.25 -13.55 -9.61
CA GLY A 137 4.18 -13.52 -8.62
C GLY A 137 3.28 -12.27 -8.65
N LYS A 138 3.21 -11.50 -9.76
CA LYS A 138 2.36 -10.29 -9.86
C LYS A 138 0.88 -10.56 -9.56
N THR A 139 0.32 -11.56 -10.21
CA THR A 139 -1.08 -11.97 -10.03
C THR A 139 -1.33 -12.49 -8.61
N ASP A 140 -0.42 -13.33 -8.07
CA ASP A 140 -0.52 -13.86 -6.70
C ASP A 140 -0.43 -12.75 -5.65
N ALA A 141 0.46 -11.75 -5.85
CA ALA A 141 0.55 -10.58 -4.99
C ALA A 141 -0.79 -9.84 -4.85
N THR A 142 -1.52 -9.71 -5.97
CA THR A 142 -2.83 -9.05 -5.99
C THR A 142 -3.84 -9.81 -5.14
N PHE A 143 -3.97 -11.13 -5.36
CA PHE A 143 -4.91 -11.95 -4.58
C PHE A 143 -4.58 -11.95 -3.09
N LYS A 144 -3.29 -12.08 -2.74
CA LYS A 144 -2.85 -12.06 -1.33
C LYS A 144 -3.09 -10.69 -0.68
N ALA A 145 -2.84 -9.60 -1.38
CA ALA A 145 -3.07 -8.25 -0.86
C ALA A 145 -4.57 -7.93 -0.70
N ALA A 146 -5.39 -8.35 -1.65
CA ALA A 146 -6.83 -8.20 -1.56
C ALA A 146 -7.41 -9.04 -0.41
N ASN A 147 -6.97 -10.30 -0.27
CA ASN A 147 -7.37 -11.16 0.84
C ASN A 147 -6.93 -10.60 2.21
N TYR A 148 -5.72 -10.02 2.29
CA TYR A 148 -5.26 -9.33 3.50
C TYR A 148 -6.19 -8.18 3.92
N LEU A 149 -6.81 -7.50 2.94
CA LEU A 149 -7.76 -6.41 3.13
C LEU A 149 -9.23 -6.85 3.15
N GLU A 150 -9.50 -8.16 3.07
CA GLU A 150 -10.84 -8.73 3.00
C GLU A 150 -11.67 -8.15 1.84
N ARG A 151 -11.02 -7.93 0.67
CA ARG A 151 -11.65 -7.38 -0.52
C ARG A 151 -11.84 -8.42 -1.60
N GLU A 152 -12.98 -8.34 -2.32
CA GLU A 152 -13.27 -9.19 -3.45
C GLU A 152 -12.42 -8.84 -4.67
N VAL A 153 -11.88 -9.87 -5.35
CA VAL A 153 -11.09 -9.71 -6.58
C VAL A 153 -11.89 -10.14 -7.78
N HIS A 154 -12.02 -9.25 -8.75
CA HIS A 154 -12.57 -9.56 -10.08
C HIS A 154 -11.42 -9.60 -11.09
N TYR A 155 -11.20 -10.77 -11.68
CA TYR A 155 -10.08 -11.05 -12.58
C TYR A 155 -10.50 -10.94 -14.04
N PHE A 156 -9.74 -10.17 -14.82
CA PHE A 156 -9.91 -10.01 -16.27
C PHE A 156 -8.57 -10.19 -16.99
N ASN A 157 -8.43 -11.26 -17.77
CA ASN A 157 -7.25 -11.47 -18.60
C ASN A 157 -7.42 -10.72 -19.93
N LEU A 158 -6.82 -9.55 -20.04
CA LEU A 158 -6.90 -8.71 -21.22
C LEU A 158 -5.96 -9.15 -22.34
N GLY A 159 -4.91 -9.91 -22.01
CA GLY A 159 -4.00 -10.47 -23.02
C GLY A 159 -4.61 -11.59 -23.86
N ALA A 160 -5.59 -12.32 -23.31
CA ALA A 160 -6.32 -13.38 -23.99
C ALA A 160 -7.62 -12.90 -24.65
N THR A 161 -8.04 -11.67 -24.39
CA THR A 161 -9.31 -11.13 -24.89
C THR A 161 -9.19 -10.71 -26.34
N GLN A 162 -10.00 -11.30 -27.22
CA GLN A 162 -10.09 -10.94 -28.65
C GLN A 162 -11.08 -9.80 -28.91
N ASP A 163 -12.13 -9.72 -28.11
CA ASP A 163 -13.16 -8.68 -28.17
C ASP A 163 -13.21 -7.89 -26.85
N PRO A 164 -12.50 -6.76 -26.76
CA PRO A 164 -12.49 -5.93 -25.57
C PRO A 164 -13.85 -5.31 -25.22
N ARG A 165 -14.68 -5.00 -26.22
CA ARG A 165 -16.00 -4.41 -25.98
C ARG A 165 -16.90 -5.40 -25.26
N SER A 166 -16.98 -6.62 -25.76
CA SER A 166 -17.72 -7.70 -25.11
C SER A 166 -17.29 -7.93 -23.68
N THR A 167 -15.98 -7.91 -23.41
CA THR A 167 -15.42 -8.17 -22.09
C THR A 167 -15.61 -7.01 -21.11
N LEU A 168 -15.46 -5.77 -21.57
CA LEU A 168 -15.44 -4.58 -20.72
C LEU A 168 -16.77 -3.80 -20.70
N ILE A 169 -17.57 -3.89 -21.76
CA ILE A 169 -18.82 -3.16 -21.89
C ILE A 169 -20.01 -4.11 -21.82
N GLY A 170 -20.08 -5.06 -22.73
CA GLY A 170 -21.17 -6.00 -22.83
C GLY A 170 -21.55 -6.30 -24.27
N ASN A 171 -22.66 -7.02 -24.44
CA ASN A 171 -23.14 -7.48 -25.75
C ASN A 171 -24.62 -7.23 -25.93
N THR A 172 -25.00 -6.98 -27.19
CA THR A 172 -26.39 -6.96 -27.63
C THR A 172 -26.81 -8.35 -28.07
N HIS A 173 -27.87 -8.85 -27.49
CA HIS A 173 -28.44 -10.15 -27.78
C HIS A 173 -29.83 -9.99 -28.40
N TYR A 174 -30.23 -10.98 -29.20
CA TYR A 174 -31.60 -11.09 -29.73
C TYR A 174 -32.27 -12.32 -29.14
N ASN A 175 -33.47 -12.11 -28.60
CA ASN A 175 -34.36 -13.17 -28.18
C ASN A 175 -35.68 -13.05 -28.93
N LYS A 176 -36.25 -14.18 -29.41
CA LYS A 176 -37.50 -14.20 -30.17
C LYS A 176 -38.69 -13.63 -29.42
N ASP A 177 -38.70 -13.79 -28.07
CA ASP A 177 -39.81 -13.39 -27.21
C ASP A 177 -39.71 -11.96 -26.70
N SER A 178 -38.46 -11.47 -26.47
CA SER A 178 -38.20 -10.14 -25.88
C SER A 178 -37.53 -9.15 -26.85
N GLY A 179 -37.23 -9.58 -28.09
CA GLY A 179 -36.52 -8.74 -29.05
C GLY A 179 -35.03 -8.57 -28.74
N THR A 180 -34.49 -7.44 -29.12
CA THR A 180 -33.09 -7.09 -28.87
C THR A 180 -32.93 -6.51 -27.46
N TYR A 181 -31.93 -7.00 -26.71
CA TYR A 181 -31.59 -6.47 -25.38
C TYR A 181 -30.07 -6.42 -25.19
N PHE A 182 -29.63 -5.47 -24.40
CA PHE A 182 -28.21 -5.33 -24.01
C PHE A 182 -27.94 -6.06 -22.71
N SER A 183 -26.85 -6.85 -22.69
CA SER A 183 -26.33 -7.51 -21.48
C SER A 183 -25.01 -6.87 -21.06
N GLU A 184 -24.99 -6.31 -19.86
CA GLU A 184 -23.77 -5.75 -19.28
C GLU A 184 -22.72 -6.84 -19.01
N SER A 185 -21.46 -6.48 -19.18
CA SER A 185 -20.35 -7.39 -18.87
C SER A 185 -20.16 -7.56 -17.36
N LEU A 186 -19.41 -8.59 -16.96
CA LEU A 186 -18.99 -8.75 -15.58
C LEU A 186 -18.12 -7.59 -15.09
N PHE A 187 -17.38 -6.93 -15.98
CA PHE A 187 -16.57 -5.77 -15.65
C PHE A 187 -17.44 -4.57 -15.24
N VAL A 188 -18.54 -4.31 -15.96
CA VAL A 188 -19.50 -3.25 -15.61
C VAL A 188 -20.06 -3.48 -14.20
N ASN A 189 -20.40 -4.72 -13.87
CA ASN A 189 -20.91 -5.06 -12.54
C ASN A 189 -19.83 -4.92 -11.47
N ALA A 190 -18.60 -5.37 -11.76
CA ALA A 190 -17.48 -5.33 -10.83
C ALA A 190 -17.06 -3.91 -10.45
N ILE A 191 -17.04 -2.96 -11.40
CA ILE A 191 -16.64 -1.57 -11.11
C ILE A 191 -17.70 -0.81 -10.28
N GLN A 192 -18.90 -1.34 -10.12
CA GLN A 192 -19.97 -0.76 -9.29
C GLN A 192 -19.96 -1.31 -7.85
N GLN A 193 -19.10 -2.27 -7.52
CA GLN A 193 -18.98 -2.82 -6.18
C GLN A 193 -17.99 -2.01 -5.36
N GLU A 194 -18.44 -1.42 -4.26
CA GLU A 194 -17.56 -0.67 -3.35
C GLU A 194 -16.40 -1.52 -2.83
N ASN A 195 -15.22 -0.92 -2.80
CA ASN A 195 -13.99 -1.53 -2.31
C ASN A 195 -13.50 -2.77 -3.10
N ALA A 196 -14.08 -3.07 -4.27
CA ALA A 196 -13.62 -4.17 -5.11
C ALA A 196 -12.18 -3.94 -5.61
N VAL A 197 -11.47 -5.03 -5.84
CA VAL A 197 -10.16 -5.06 -6.50
C VAL A 197 -10.35 -5.62 -7.91
N ILE A 198 -10.09 -4.80 -8.92
CA ILE A 198 -10.20 -5.19 -10.33
C ILE A 198 -8.81 -5.52 -10.86
N LEU A 199 -8.55 -6.78 -11.13
CA LEU A 199 -7.29 -7.25 -11.68
C LEU A 199 -7.36 -7.31 -13.21
N LEU A 200 -6.59 -6.44 -13.87
CA LEU A 200 -6.43 -6.35 -15.31
C LEU A 200 -5.12 -7.05 -15.71
N ASP A 201 -5.20 -8.36 -15.92
CA ASP A 201 -4.02 -9.17 -16.15
C ASP A 201 -3.54 -9.06 -17.60
N GLU A 202 -2.23 -9.08 -17.80
CA GLU A 202 -1.55 -8.98 -19.10
C GLU A 202 -1.93 -7.70 -19.90
N LEU A 203 -2.07 -6.56 -19.23
CA LEU A 203 -2.47 -5.29 -19.88
C LEU A 203 -1.54 -4.89 -21.03
N SER A 204 -0.24 -5.23 -20.98
CA SER A 204 0.72 -4.97 -22.06
C SER A 204 0.44 -5.76 -23.35
N ARG A 205 -0.34 -6.84 -23.26
CA ARG A 205 -0.75 -7.66 -24.41
C ARG A 205 -2.16 -7.33 -24.90
N ALA A 206 -2.88 -6.50 -24.16
CA ALA A 206 -4.26 -6.14 -24.47
C ALA A 206 -4.38 -5.48 -25.85
N HIS A 207 -5.55 -5.64 -26.47
CA HIS A 207 -5.87 -4.92 -27.69
C HIS A 207 -5.96 -3.41 -27.40
N PRO A 208 -5.51 -2.50 -28.31
CA PRO A 208 -5.56 -1.05 -28.09
C PRO A 208 -6.96 -0.50 -27.76
N GLU A 209 -8.01 -1.14 -28.25
CA GLU A 209 -9.38 -0.79 -27.93
C GLU A 209 -9.70 -0.95 -26.43
N ALA A 210 -9.13 -1.98 -25.77
CA ALA A 210 -9.25 -2.12 -24.30
C ALA A 210 -8.65 -0.91 -23.57
N TRP A 211 -7.52 -0.41 -24.05
CA TRP A 211 -6.90 0.78 -23.46
C TRP A 211 -7.77 2.02 -23.60
N ASN A 212 -8.39 2.20 -24.79
CA ASN A 212 -9.31 3.32 -25.04
C ASN A 212 -10.54 3.27 -24.11
N ILE A 213 -11.14 2.09 -23.93
CA ILE A 213 -12.26 1.89 -23.01
C ILE A 213 -11.87 2.20 -21.56
N LEU A 214 -10.68 1.78 -21.16
CA LEU A 214 -10.18 1.96 -19.79
C LEU A 214 -9.73 3.39 -19.47
N MET A 215 -9.53 4.27 -20.47
CA MET A 215 -9.00 5.63 -20.25
C MET A 215 -9.79 6.44 -19.23
N THR A 216 -11.11 6.45 -19.32
CA THR A 216 -12.00 7.19 -18.41
C THR A 216 -12.20 6.46 -17.09
N VAL A 217 -12.20 5.13 -17.11
CA VAL A 217 -12.35 4.28 -15.92
C VAL A 217 -11.14 4.42 -14.99
N LEU A 218 -9.94 4.45 -15.56
CA LEU A 218 -8.68 4.57 -14.82
C LEU A 218 -8.31 6.01 -14.47
N ASP A 219 -8.99 7.00 -15.03
CA ASP A 219 -8.72 8.41 -14.73
C ASP A 219 -8.98 8.70 -13.25
N PRO A 220 -8.04 9.31 -12.50
CA PRO A 220 -8.20 9.52 -11.07
C PRO A 220 -9.33 10.48 -10.67
N ILE A 221 -9.84 11.28 -11.62
CA ILE A 221 -10.89 12.28 -11.40
C ILE A 221 -12.22 11.81 -12.00
N GLN A 222 -12.21 11.31 -13.23
CA GLN A 222 -13.42 11.00 -13.97
C GLN A 222 -14.07 9.69 -13.52
N ARG A 223 -13.32 8.60 -13.50
CA ARG A 223 -13.73 7.28 -12.99
C ARG A 223 -15.14 6.86 -13.43
N TYR A 224 -15.35 6.77 -14.74
CA TYR A 224 -16.62 6.32 -15.30
C TYR A 224 -16.44 5.46 -16.56
N LEU A 225 -17.46 4.66 -16.86
CA LEU A 225 -17.64 3.94 -18.11
C LEU A 225 -18.97 4.35 -18.73
N ARG A 226 -18.98 4.63 -20.03
CA ARG A 226 -20.20 4.94 -20.75
C ARG A 226 -20.66 3.73 -21.56
N LEU A 227 -21.95 3.39 -21.47
CA LEU A 227 -22.57 2.27 -22.18
C LEU A 227 -23.38 2.81 -23.35
N ASP A 228 -22.72 3.21 -24.46
CA ASP A 228 -23.35 3.82 -25.61
C ASP A 228 -24.31 2.87 -26.36
N GLU A 229 -24.17 1.56 -26.16
CA GLU A 229 -25.01 0.52 -26.83
C GLU A 229 -26.24 0.14 -26.01
N LYS A 230 -26.32 0.58 -24.76
CA LYS A 230 -27.49 0.37 -23.91
C LYS A 230 -28.50 1.51 -24.11
N ASP A 231 -29.79 1.18 -23.97
CA ASP A 231 -30.85 2.19 -23.98
C ASP A 231 -30.53 3.32 -23.01
N ASP A 232 -30.77 4.56 -23.41
CA ASP A 232 -30.46 5.81 -22.67
C ASP A 232 -28.96 6.08 -22.50
N SER A 233 -28.06 5.27 -23.06
CA SER A 233 -26.58 5.42 -22.99
C SER A 233 -26.06 5.81 -21.60
N PRO A 234 -26.32 5.02 -20.56
CA PRO A 234 -26.02 5.40 -19.18
C PRO A 234 -24.52 5.52 -18.94
N THR A 235 -24.16 6.44 -18.04
CA THR A 235 -22.79 6.57 -17.53
C THR A 235 -22.69 5.86 -16.20
N ILE A 236 -21.89 4.80 -16.16
CA ILE A 236 -21.61 3.99 -14.95
C ILE A 236 -20.41 4.58 -14.23
N LYS A 237 -20.61 5.04 -13.02
CA LYS A 237 -19.50 5.52 -12.15
C LYS A 237 -18.81 4.34 -11.48
N VAL A 238 -17.49 4.40 -11.39
CA VAL A 238 -16.72 3.48 -10.57
C VAL A 238 -17.02 3.77 -9.11
N ALA A 239 -17.39 2.73 -8.38
CA ALA A 239 -17.75 2.85 -6.95
C ALA A 239 -16.56 3.28 -6.08
N ASP A 240 -16.87 3.78 -4.89
CA ASP A 240 -15.87 4.24 -3.94
C ASP A 240 -14.98 3.09 -3.48
N GLY A 241 -13.68 3.39 -3.32
CA GLY A 241 -12.70 2.42 -2.84
C GLY A 241 -12.27 1.35 -3.85
N VAL A 242 -12.85 1.32 -5.06
CA VAL A 242 -12.41 0.39 -6.13
C VAL A 242 -10.95 0.67 -6.49
N SER A 243 -10.13 -0.38 -6.53
CA SER A 243 -8.72 -0.33 -6.93
C SER A 243 -8.50 -1.16 -8.19
N PHE A 244 -7.89 -0.57 -9.22
CA PHE A 244 -7.49 -1.30 -10.41
C PHE A 244 -6.03 -1.72 -10.27
N ILE A 245 -5.76 -3.01 -10.45
CA ILE A 245 -4.41 -3.55 -10.47
C ILE A 245 -4.17 -4.12 -11.86
N ALA A 246 -3.17 -3.59 -12.56
CA ALA A 246 -2.76 -4.10 -13.86
C ALA A 246 -1.45 -4.89 -13.72
N THR A 247 -1.31 -5.98 -14.47
CA THR A 247 -0.03 -6.64 -14.64
C THR A 247 0.51 -6.40 -16.04
N ALA A 248 1.81 -6.20 -16.15
CA ALA A 248 2.49 -6.04 -17.41
C ALA A 248 3.86 -6.71 -17.37
N ASN A 249 4.21 -7.37 -18.46
CA ASN A 249 5.57 -7.81 -18.71
C ASN A 249 6.24 -6.71 -19.57
N ILE A 250 7.24 -6.04 -19.00
CA ILE A 250 7.97 -4.96 -19.69
C ILE A 250 9.39 -5.43 -19.89
N GLY A 251 9.85 -5.43 -21.13
CA GLY A 251 11.19 -5.83 -21.51
C GLY A 251 11.26 -6.14 -23.01
N MET A 252 12.44 -5.95 -23.61
CA MET A 252 12.65 -6.20 -25.05
C MET A 252 12.58 -7.69 -25.41
N GLU A 253 12.69 -8.56 -24.41
CA GLU A 253 12.58 -10.03 -24.53
C GLU A 253 11.15 -10.52 -24.74
N TYR A 254 10.15 -9.69 -24.48
CA TYR A 254 8.73 -10.08 -24.61
C TYR A 254 8.17 -9.68 -25.99
N THR A 255 8.32 -10.54 -26.98
CA THR A 255 7.94 -10.28 -28.37
C THR A 255 6.43 -10.06 -28.61
N ALA A 256 5.58 -10.50 -27.68
CA ALA A 256 4.13 -10.33 -27.77
C ALA A 256 3.60 -9.11 -26.99
N THR A 257 4.47 -8.32 -26.34
CA THR A 257 4.05 -7.13 -25.62
C THR A 257 4.01 -5.92 -26.54
N ARG A 258 2.99 -5.09 -26.36
CA ARG A 258 2.90 -3.80 -27.04
C ARG A 258 3.50 -2.72 -26.16
N VAL A 259 4.00 -1.67 -26.79
CA VAL A 259 4.38 -0.46 -26.06
C VAL A 259 3.08 0.15 -25.51
N ILE A 260 2.93 0.12 -24.19
CA ILE A 260 1.76 0.71 -23.53
C ILE A 260 1.83 2.23 -23.71
N ASP A 261 0.72 2.83 -24.08
CA ASP A 261 0.61 4.29 -24.20
C ASP A 261 0.95 4.96 -22.85
N ARG A 262 1.76 6.01 -22.93
CA ARG A 262 2.15 6.78 -21.74
C ARG A 262 0.94 7.34 -21.00
N ALA A 263 -0.12 7.72 -21.70
CA ALA A 263 -1.36 8.17 -21.09
C ALA A 263 -2.01 7.12 -20.20
N ILE A 264 -1.90 5.83 -20.52
CA ILE A 264 -2.34 4.73 -19.65
C ILE A 264 -1.41 4.59 -18.46
N LEU A 265 -0.08 4.60 -18.68
CA LEU A 265 0.90 4.46 -17.61
C LEU A 265 0.78 5.56 -16.55
N ASP A 266 0.51 6.79 -16.95
CA ASP A 266 0.36 7.95 -16.05
C ASP A 266 -0.85 7.81 -15.10
N ARG A 267 -1.75 6.87 -15.35
CA ARG A 267 -2.90 6.56 -14.49
C ARG A 267 -2.62 5.53 -13.39
N PHE A 268 -1.41 5.00 -13.36
CA PHE A 268 -1.00 3.96 -12.42
C PHE A 268 0.19 4.38 -11.55
N SER A 269 0.19 3.88 -10.32
CA SER A 269 1.39 3.83 -9.49
C SER A 269 2.15 2.54 -9.81
N LEU A 270 3.44 2.63 -10.15
CA LEU A 270 4.22 1.48 -10.58
C LEU A 270 4.83 0.71 -9.39
N ILE A 271 4.77 -0.62 -9.46
CA ILE A 271 5.51 -1.55 -8.60
C ILE A 271 6.29 -2.49 -9.51
N GLU A 272 7.61 -2.43 -9.45
CA GLU A 272 8.46 -3.37 -10.13
C GLU A 272 8.66 -4.63 -9.27
N MET A 273 8.34 -5.79 -9.84
CA MET A 273 8.48 -7.09 -9.21
C MET A 273 9.72 -7.77 -9.76
N ASP A 274 10.59 -8.23 -8.87
CA ASP A 274 11.80 -8.95 -9.23
C ASP A 274 11.58 -10.48 -9.17
N VAL A 275 12.46 -11.24 -9.79
CA VAL A 275 12.55 -12.67 -9.54
C VAL A 275 13.04 -12.92 -8.11
N LEU A 276 12.63 -14.04 -7.52
CA LEU A 276 13.10 -14.42 -6.18
C LEU A 276 14.62 -14.69 -6.22
N SER A 277 15.27 -14.46 -5.08
CA SER A 277 16.61 -14.97 -4.86
C SER A 277 16.59 -16.51 -4.79
N GLU A 278 17.73 -17.16 -5.08
CA GLU A 278 17.83 -18.64 -4.99
C GLU A 278 17.41 -19.16 -3.61
N ASP A 279 17.79 -18.46 -2.54
CA ASP A 279 17.46 -18.83 -1.16
C ASP A 279 15.95 -18.70 -0.88
N ASP A 280 15.32 -17.63 -1.37
CA ASP A 280 13.87 -17.41 -1.21
C ASP A 280 13.08 -18.42 -2.04
N GLU A 281 13.51 -18.70 -3.26
CA GLU A 281 12.91 -19.71 -4.14
C GLU A 281 13.01 -21.10 -3.52
N TYR A 282 14.19 -21.48 -3.02
CA TYR A 282 14.40 -22.74 -2.32
C TYR A 282 13.47 -22.85 -1.09
N THR A 283 13.36 -21.79 -0.30
CA THR A 283 12.50 -21.76 0.87
C THR A 283 11.02 -21.90 0.50
N LEU A 284 10.59 -21.24 -0.58
CA LEU A 284 9.23 -21.34 -1.13
C LEU A 284 8.95 -22.78 -1.59
N LEU A 285 9.85 -23.38 -2.36
CA LEU A 285 9.72 -24.74 -2.88
C LEU A 285 9.69 -25.76 -1.75
N LYS A 286 10.56 -25.65 -0.77
CA LYS A 286 10.57 -26.52 0.42
C LYS A 286 9.30 -26.40 1.25
N GLY A 287 8.71 -25.19 1.33
CA GLY A 287 7.43 -24.98 1.99
C GLY A 287 6.25 -25.65 1.26
N LYS A 288 6.27 -25.63 -0.08
CA LYS A 288 5.23 -26.23 -0.92
C LYS A 288 5.42 -27.74 -1.10
N PHE A 289 6.66 -28.21 -1.11
CA PHE A 289 7.03 -29.60 -1.35
C PHE A 289 8.00 -30.10 -0.26
N PRO A 290 7.51 -30.45 0.95
CA PRO A 290 8.39 -30.82 2.06
C PRO A 290 9.28 -32.05 1.84
N THR A 291 9.01 -32.79 0.77
CA THR A 291 9.74 -34.02 0.40
C THR A 291 10.87 -33.83 -0.61
N ILE A 292 11.12 -32.60 -1.05
CA ILE A 292 12.24 -32.26 -1.94
C ILE A 292 13.51 -31.98 -1.13
#